data_e30eb83f16b7c9c3032917f6cd0a18d9
#
_entry.id   e30eb83f16b7c9c3032917f6cd0a18d9
#
_cell.length_a   1.000
_cell.length_b   1.000
_cell.length_c   1.000
_cell.angle_alpha   90.00
_cell.angle_beta   90.00
_cell.angle_gamma   90.00
#
_symmetry.space_group_name_H-M   'P 1'
#
loop_
_entity.id
_entity.type
_entity.pdbx_description
1 polymer ?
#
loop_
_entity_poly.entity_id
_entity_poly.type
_entity_poly.pdbx_seq_one_letter_code
_entity_poly.pdbx_strand_id
1 'polypeptide(L)'
;MKDRPTDIDEAVLAAALGAWGVEPAMLTHAPVGYGDHHWVAADAEGRRTFVTVADLAHKPHCGRDAAEAWTGLSRAMSTAATLASALGDGALVAPQRTDGGETLLRLTDRYAVSLFRYVDAPTGHFGQVLDPGARRMLVERLAQLHAVRPPLAAPVHDPALPGREVIAAALADPQSLRADAGPYARRCQTLLTANYHALKATLD
;
A
#
# COMPACT_ATOMS: atom_id res chain seq x y z
N MET A 1 8.85 -7.57 2.80
CA MET A 1 9.93 -8.53 2.49
C MET A 1 10.51 -9.06 3.79
N LYS A 2 10.79 -10.38 3.85
CA LYS A 2 11.25 -10.99 5.11
C LYS A 2 12.77 -10.89 5.28
N ASP A 3 13.50 -10.83 4.18
CA ASP A 3 14.95 -10.77 4.22
C ASP A 3 15.44 -9.33 4.44
N ARG A 4 16.44 -9.19 5.31
CA ARG A 4 17.10 -7.91 5.52
C ARG A 4 17.88 -7.54 4.24
N PRO A 5 17.64 -6.35 3.64
CA PRO A 5 18.40 -5.93 2.49
C PRO A 5 19.87 -5.68 2.86
N THR A 6 20.78 -6.11 2.00
CA THR A 6 22.23 -5.99 2.21
C THR A 6 22.78 -4.66 1.68
N ASP A 7 21.98 -3.95 0.88
CA ASP A 7 22.33 -2.70 0.20
C ASP A 7 21.74 -1.46 0.87
N ILE A 8 21.14 -1.60 2.06
CA ILE A 8 20.73 -0.49 2.92
C ILE A 8 21.69 -0.36 4.09
N ASP A 9 22.43 0.75 4.13
CA ASP A 9 23.28 1.09 5.27
C ASP A 9 22.40 1.63 6.42
N GLU A 10 22.40 0.91 7.55
CA GLU A 10 21.62 1.30 8.72
C GLU A 10 22.12 2.58 9.38
N ALA A 11 23.39 2.95 9.25
CA ALA A 11 23.88 4.23 9.75
C ALA A 11 23.31 5.39 8.93
N VAL A 12 23.22 5.24 7.60
CA VAL A 12 22.58 6.22 6.72
C VAL A 12 21.08 6.29 7.01
N LEU A 13 20.44 5.13 7.20
CA LEU A 13 19.03 5.07 7.59
C LEU A 13 18.79 5.79 8.92
N ALA A 14 19.58 5.50 9.96
CA ALA A 14 19.47 6.14 11.27
C ALA A 14 19.63 7.66 11.16
N ALA A 15 20.62 8.14 10.41
CA ALA A 15 20.84 9.56 10.19
C ALA A 15 19.65 10.25 9.49
N ALA A 16 19.02 9.56 8.54
CA ALA A 16 17.84 10.10 7.84
C ALA A 16 16.62 10.30 8.75
N LEU A 17 16.51 9.51 9.84
CA LEU A 17 15.42 9.66 10.82
C LEU A 17 15.47 10.97 11.59
N GLY A 18 16.63 11.63 11.66
CA GLY A 18 16.79 12.96 12.24
C GLY A 18 15.88 14.03 11.63
N ALA A 19 15.47 13.87 10.37
CA ALA A 19 14.50 14.78 9.73
C ALA A 19 13.10 14.76 10.38
N TRP A 20 12.79 13.74 11.17
CA TRP A 20 11.59 13.62 12.00
C TRP A 20 11.86 13.85 13.48
N GLY A 21 13.05 14.36 13.82
CA GLY A 21 13.48 14.52 15.22
C GLY A 21 13.69 13.18 15.95
N VAL A 22 13.92 12.08 15.22
CA VAL A 22 14.14 10.75 15.80
C VAL A 22 15.63 10.42 15.78
N GLU A 23 16.21 10.29 16.97
CA GLU A 23 17.58 9.82 17.17
C GLU A 23 17.56 8.41 17.75
N PRO A 24 17.67 7.36 16.92
CA PRO A 24 17.54 5.99 17.40
C PRO A 24 18.79 5.56 18.18
N ALA A 25 18.60 5.12 19.42
CA ALA A 25 19.62 4.38 20.17
C ALA A 25 19.75 2.94 19.66
N MET A 26 18.67 2.40 19.06
CA MET A 26 18.63 1.06 18.49
C MET A 26 17.75 1.04 17.24
N LEU A 27 18.25 0.35 16.19
CA LEU A 27 17.50 0.12 14.96
C LEU A 27 17.44 -1.39 14.71
N THR A 28 16.24 -1.97 14.71
CA THR A 28 16.03 -3.41 14.60
C THR A 28 15.22 -3.72 13.34
N HIS A 29 15.76 -4.54 12.43
CA HIS A 29 15.02 -5.00 11.26
C HIS A 29 13.78 -5.79 11.67
N ALA A 30 12.62 -5.46 11.07
CA ALA A 30 11.36 -6.11 11.30
C ALA A 30 10.94 -6.90 10.05
N PRO A 31 11.00 -8.26 10.05
CA PRO A 31 10.70 -9.10 8.90
C PRO A 31 9.19 -9.26 8.69
N VAL A 32 8.46 -8.15 8.56
CA VAL A 32 7.00 -8.10 8.42
C VAL A 32 6.60 -7.48 7.08
N GLY A 33 5.35 -7.66 6.69
CA GLY A 33 4.77 -7.01 5.50
C GLY A 33 5.18 -7.64 4.16
N TYR A 34 4.70 -7.01 3.08
CA TYR A 34 4.94 -7.40 1.69
C TYR A 34 5.36 -6.16 0.88
N GLY A 35 6.45 -6.28 0.14
CA GLY A 35 6.87 -5.27 -0.83
C GLY A 35 7.71 -4.11 -0.30
N ASP A 36 7.88 -3.96 1.01
CA ASP A 36 8.76 -2.98 1.65
C ASP A 36 9.64 -3.64 2.72
N HIS A 37 10.73 -2.96 3.07
CA HIS A 37 11.56 -3.33 4.20
C HIS A 37 11.18 -2.50 5.42
N HIS A 38 11.25 -3.09 6.60
CA HIS A 38 10.81 -2.42 7.81
C HIS A 38 11.85 -2.52 8.93
N TRP A 39 11.90 -1.48 9.76
CA TRP A 39 12.66 -1.45 11.01
C TRP A 39 11.80 -0.87 12.13
N VAL A 40 12.18 -1.21 13.34
CA VAL A 40 11.73 -0.53 14.55
C VAL A 40 12.90 0.30 15.06
N ALA A 41 12.73 1.60 15.08
CA ALA A 41 13.66 2.53 15.74
C ALA A 41 13.21 2.74 17.19
N ALA A 42 14.12 2.57 18.14
CA ALA A 42 13.88 2.88 19.55
C ALA A 42 14.87 3.96 19.99
N ASP A 43 14.40 5.01 20.67
CA ASP A 43 15.25 6.03 21.26
C ASP A 43 15.80 5.57 22.63
N ALA A 44 16.57 6.43 23.29
CA ALA A 44 17.20 6.14 24.59
C ALA A 44 16.17 5.91 25.72
N GLU A 45 14.97 6.46 25.58
CA GLU A 45 13.85 6.28 26.52
C GLU A 45 12.98 5.07 26.19
N GLY A 46 13.32 4.33 25.12
CA GLY A 46 12.58 3.15 24.68
C GLY A 46 11.29 3.45 23.89
N ARG A 47 11.05 4.69 23.49
CA ARG A 47 9.93 5.04 22.60
C ARG A 47 10.20 4.49 21.22
N ARG A 48 9.20 3.82 20.63
CA ARG A 48 9.35 3.11 19.37
C ARG A 48 8.66 3.83 18.22
N THR A 49 9.33 3.82 17.08
CA THR A 49 8.82 4.32 15.79
C THR A 49 8.95 3.23 14.73
N PHE A 50 7.97 3.09 13.87
CA PHE A 50 7.98 2.12 12.77
C PHE A 50 8.51 2.80 11.51
N VAL A 51 9.59 2.25 10.98
CA VAL A 51 10.30 2.76 9.80
C VAL A 51 9.99 1.87 8.61
N THR A 52 9.58 2.47 7.50
CA THR A 52 9.34 1.78 6.24
C THR A 52 10.31 2.29 5.19
N VAL A 53 11.02 1.39 4.54
CA VAL A 53 11.92 1.68 3.42
C VAL A 53 11.36 1.03 2.16
N ALA A 54 10.85 1.86 1.27
CA ALA A 54 10.26 1.45 0.00
C ALA A 54 11.33 1.29 -1.08
N ASP A 55 11.30 0.16 -1.80
CA ASP A 55 12.11 -0.07 -2.99
C ASP A 55 11.37 0.50 -4.21
N LEU A 56 11.81 1.65 -4.71
CA LEU A 56 11.18 2.35 -5.83
C LEU A 56 11.23 1.57 -7.15
N ALA A 57 12.20 0.67 -7.31
CA ALA A 57 12.29 -0.19 -8.48
C ALA A 57 11.18 -1.28 -8.50
N HIS A 58 10.55 -1.55 -7.34
CA HIS A 58 9.51 -2.56 -7.18
C HIS A 58 8.15 -1.96 -6.79
N LYS A 59 7.83 -0.75 -7.29
CA LYS A 59 6.57 -0.03 -7.06
C LYS A 59 5.78 0.25 -8.35
N PRO A 60 5.42 -0.77 -9.14
CA PRO A 60 4.76 -0.56 -10.44
C PRO A 60 3.39 0.13 -10.32
N HIS A 61 2.74 0.05 -9.15
CA HIS A 61 1.49 0.74 -8.85
C HIS A 61 1.67 2.23 -8.52
N CYS A 62 2.90 2.70 -8.31
CA CYS A 62 3.20 4.11 -8.07
C CYS A 62 3.80 4.80 -9.31
N GLY A 63 4.37 4.05 -10.26
CA GLY A 63 4.96 4.58 -11.46
C GLY A 63 5.67 3.50 -12.29
N ARG A 64 6.00 3.82 -13.54
CA ARG A 64 6.62 2.89 -14.49
C ARG A 64 8.13 2.73 -14.27
N ASP A 65 8.74 3.72 -13.63
CA ASP A 65 10.16 3.76 -13.28
C ASP A 65 10.35 4.34 -11.87
N ALA A 66 11.58 4.38 -11.37
CA ALA A 66 11.88 4.85 -10.02
C ALA A 66 11.55 6.33 -9.81
N ALA A 67 11.61 7.18 -10.82
CA ALA A 67 11.30 8.61 -10.72
C ALA A 67 9.78 8.83 -10.66
N GLU A 68 9.02 8.14 -11.50
CA GLU A 68 7.56 8.14 -11.43
C GLU A 68 7.07 7.49 -10.13
N ALA A 69 7.68 6.38 -9.71
CA ALA A 69 7.36 5.70 -8.45
C ALA A 69 7.60 6.59 -7.23
N TRP A 70 8.70 7.36 -7.22
CA TRP A 70 8.95 8.39 -6.21
C TRP A 70 7.81 9.41 -6.16
N THR A 71 7.43 9.96 -7.33
CA THR A 71 6.38 10.97 -7.43
C THR A 71 5.03 10.42 -6.97
N GLY A 72 4.66 9.24 -7.45
CA GLY A 72 3.40 8.58 -7.09
C GLY A 72 3.33 8.22 -5.60
N LEU A 73 4.41 7.64 -5.06
CA LEU A 73 4.50 7.28 -3.65
C LEU A 73 4.46 8.52 -2.74
N SER A 74 5.18 9.60 -3.09
CA SER A 74 5.15 10.86 -2.33
C SER A 74 3.75 11.44 -2.25
N ARG A 75 3.02 11.43 -3.35
CA ARG A 75 1.61 11.89 -3.40
C ARG A 75 0.70 11.00 -2.55
N ALA A 76 0.87 9.67 -2.63
CA ALA A 76 0.08 8.73 -1.83
C ALA A 76 0.33 8.91 -0.32
N MET A 77 1.59 9.03 0.09
CA MET A 77 1.96 9.23 1.50
C MET A 77 1.45 10.58 2.03
N SER A 78 1.59 11.66 1.26
CA SER A 78 1.05 12.97 1.64
C SER A 78 -0.48 12.97 1.74
N THR A 79 -1.15 12.26 0.83
CA THR A 79 -2.61 12.06 0.88
C THR A 79 -3.02 11.31 2.15
N ALA A 80 -2.34 10.20 2.46
CA ALA A 80 -2.61 9.41 3.66
C ALA A 80 -2.45 10.24 4.96
N ALA A 81 -1.37 11.04 5.07
CA ALA A 81 -1.17 11.92 6.20
C ALA A 81 -2.26 12.99 6.33
N THR A 82 -2.70 13.56 5.20
CA THR A 82 -3.78 14.56 5.18
C THR A 82 -5.13 13.97 5.59
N LEU A 83 -5.46 12.77 5.09
CA LEU A 83 -6.69 12.06 5.47
C LEU A 83 -6.69 11.67 6.94
N ALA A 84 -5.56 11.22 7.47
CA ALA A 84 -5.43 10.91 8.91
C ALA A 84 -5.66 12.14 9.78
N SER A 85 -5.10 13.30 9.38
CA SER A 85 -5.33 14.57 10.10
C SER A 85 -6.81 14.99 10.07
N ALA A 86 -7.50 14.77 8.94
CA ALA A 86 -8.93 15.11 8.81
C ALA A 86 -9.84 14.18 9.64
N LEU A 87 -9.44 12.94 9.87
CA LEU A 87 -10.19 11.96 10.66
C LEU A 87 -9.92 12.04 12.16
N GLY A 88 -8.88 12.77 12.56
CA GLY A 88 -8.46 12.90 13.95
C GLY A 88 -7.53 11.79 14.43
N ASP A 89 -6.96 12.01 15.61
CA ASP A 89 -5.91 11.17 16.18
C ASP A 89 -6.39 9.73 16.39
N GLY A 90 -5.56 8.79 15.94
CA GLY A 90 -5.75 7.36 16.15
C GLY A 90 -6.73 6.68 15.18
N ALA A 91 -7.41 7.42 14.31
CA ALA A 91 -8.31 6.85 13.31
C ALA A 91 -7.56 6.03 12.24
N LEU A 92 -6.40 6.51 11.82
CA LEU A 92 -5.53 5.87 10.84
C LEU A 92 -4.07 5.86 11.32
N VAL A 93 -3.33 4.83 10.94
CA VAL A 93 -1.87 4.83 10.98
C VAL A 93 -1.39 5.38 9.64
N ALA A 94 -0.89 6.60 9.64
CA ALA A 94 -0.41 7.30 8.46
C ALA A 94 1.06 7.71 8.63
N PRO A 95 1.78 8.01 7.53
CA PRO A 95 3.15 8.49 7.62
C PRO A 95 3.20 9.82 8.37
N GLN A 96 4.19 9.93 9.24
CA GLN A 96 4.48 11.17 9.96
C GLN A 96 5.14 12.18 9.00
N ARG A 97 4.97 13.45 9.30
CA ARG A 97 5.65 14.52 8.55
C ARG A 97 6.99 14.85 9.21
N THR A 98 7.98 15.14 8.39
CA THR A 98 9.23 15.77 8.84
C THR A 98 8.95 17.19 9.37
N ASP A 99 9.94 17.82 9.98
CA ASP A 99 9.87 19.25 10.33
C ASP A 99 9.67 20.14 9.09
N GLY A 100 10.14 19.70 7.91
CA GLY A 100 9.92 20.35 6.61
C GLY A 100 8.55 20.08 5.98
N GLY A 101 7.76 19.17 6.57
CA GLY A 101 6.40 18.81 6.10
C GLY A 101 6.34 17.62 5.15
N GLU A 102 7.47 17.04 4.76
CA GLU A 102 7.53 15.86 3.89
C GLU A 102 7.09 14.60 4.64
N THR A 103 6.49 13.66 3.96
CA THR A 103 6.09 12.35 4.50
C THR A 103 6.98 11.21 4.04
N LEU A 104 7.89 11.51 3.10
CA LEU A 104 8.78 10.57 2.46
C LEU A 104 10.09 11.28 2.12
N LEU A 105 11.22 10.67 2.47
CA LEU A 105 12.54 11.15 2.09
C LEU A 105 13.25 10.13 1.20
N ARG A 106 14.05 10.63 0.26
CA ARG A 106 14.89 9.77 -0.55
C ARG A 106 16.13 9.36 0.27
N LEU A 107 16.29 8.06 0.45
CA LEU A 107 17.45 7.49 1.14
C LEU A 107 18.62 7.26 0.16
N THR A 108 18.28 6.74 -1.04
CA THR A 108 19.18 6.54 -2.19
C THR A 108 18.37 6.71 -3.48
N ASP A 109 18.99 6.54 -4.64
CA ASP A 109 18.27 6.55 -5.92
C ASP A 109 17.19 5.45 -5.99
N ARG A 110 17.40 4.35 -5.28
CA ARG A 110 16.49 3.19 -5.24
C ARG A 110 15.52 3.20 -4.07
N TYR A 111 15.92 3.74 -2.93
CA TYR A 111 15.17 3.59 -1.69
C TYR A 111 14.62 4.92 -1.18
N ALA A 112 13.42 4.85 -0.62
CA ALA A 112 12.76 5.96 0.04
C ALA A 112 12.31 5.55 1.44
N VAL A 113 12.44 6.45 2.43
CA VAL A 113 12.09 6.18 3.83
C VAL A 113 10.91 7.01 4.27
N SER A 114 10.02 6.41 5.04
CA SER A 114 8.90 7.05 5.73
C SER A 114 8.76 6.50 7.16
N LEU A 115 8.25 7.33 8.05
CA LEU A 115 8.03 6.98 9.45
C LEU A 115 6.55 6.87 9.78
N PHE A 116 6.23 5.93 10.66
CA PHE A 116 4.89 5.72 11.18
C PHE A 116 4.94 5.58 12.70
N ARG A 117 3.85 5.92 13.35
CA ARG A 117 3.67 5.60 14.76
C ARG A 117 3.79 4.08 14.94
N TYR A 118 4.59 3.65 15.91
CA TYR A 118 4.60 2.25 16.30
C TYR A 118 3.28 1.88 16.96
N VAL A 119 2.68 0.79 16.52
CA VAL A 119 1.44 0.25 17.11
C VAL A 119 1.77 -1.09 17.75
N ASP A 120 1.65 -1.13 19.08
CA ASP A 120 1.81 -2.36 19.85
C ASP A 120 0.46 -3.08 19.93
N ALA A 121 0.18 -3.86 18.91
CA ALA A 121 -1.07 -4.60 18.81
C ALA A 121 -0.84 -5.96 18.14
N PRO A 122 -1.67 -6.96 18.44
CA PRO A 122 -1.64 -8.23 17.73
C PRO A 122 -1.84 -8.02 16.23
N THR A 123 -1.04 -8.68 15.42
CA THR A 123 -1.23 -8.70 13.96
C THR A 123 -2.28 -9.73 13.58
N GLY A 124 -3.21 -9.35 12.71
CA GLY A 124 -4.12 -10.30 12.08
C GLY A 124 -3.41 -11.21 11.07
N HIS A 125 -4.10 -12.21 10.58
CA HIS A 125 -3.61 -13.10 9.53
C HIS A 125 -4.64 -13.24 8.40
N PHE A 126 -4.17 -13.64 7.24
CA PHE A 126 -5.05 -13.90 6.09
C PHE A 126 -6.08 -14.99 6.41
N GLY A 127 -7.34 -14.75 6.06
CA GLY A 127 -8.45 -15.66 6.35
C GLY A 127 -9.01 -15.54 7.76
N GLN A 128 -8.48 -14.64 8.59
CA GLN A 128 -9.05 -14.38 9.92
C GLN A 128 -10.48 -13.87 9.78
N VAL A 129 -11.40 -14.53 10.46
CA VAL A 129 -12.79 -14.08 10.57
C VAL A 129 -12.87 -13.10 11.74
N LEU A 130 -13.20 -11.87 11.45
CA LEU A 130 -13.46 -10.86 12.47
C LEU A 130 -14.80 -11.13 13.16
N ASP A 131 -14.87 -10.93 14.47
CA ASP A 131 -16.14 -10.93 15.18
C ASP A 131 -17.07 -9.81 14.67
N PRO A 132 -18.39 -9.91 14.89
CA PRO A 132 -19.35 -8.95 14.36
C PRO A 132 -19.10 -7.51 14.81
N GLY A 133 -18.60 -7.29 16.04
CA GLY A 133 -18.28 -5.96 16.57
C GLY A 133 -17.07 -5.35 15.85
N ALA A 134 -15.97 -6.10 15.73
CA ALA A 134 -14.76 -5.66 15.01
C ALA A 134 -15.05 -5.39 13.53
N ARG A 135 -15.89 -6.22 12.89
CA ARG A 135 -16.30 -6.01 11.50
C ARG A 135 -17.11 -4.72 11.34
N ARG A 136 -18.05 -4.45 12.23
CA ARG A 136 -18.85 -3.21 12.22
C ARG A 136 -17.94 -2.00 12.38
N MET A 137 -17.06 -2.01 13.37
CA MET A 137 -16.08 -0.92 13.58
C MET A 137 -15.24 -0.67 12.33
N LEU A 138 -14.74 -1.71 11.68
CA LEU A 138 -13.96 -1.58 10.45
C LEU A 138 -14.77 -0.92 9.32
N VAL A 139 -16.00 -1.37 9.10
CA VAL A 139 -16.89 -0.81 8.08
C VAL A 139 -17.22 0.65 8.39
N GLU A 140 -17.50 0.99 9.65
CA GLU A 140 -17.75 2.38 10.07
C GLU A 140 -16.52 3.27 9.84
N ARG A 141 -15.31 2.78 10.12
CA ARG A 141 -14.07 3.51 9.84
C ARG A 141 -13.82 3.69 8.34
N LEU A 142 -14.08 2.68 7.53
CA LEU A 142 -14.00 2.79 6.07
C LEU A 142 -15.03 3.80 5.54
N ALA A 143 -16.25 3.78 6.04
CA ALA A 143 -17.27 4.75 5.65
C ALA A 143 -16.87 6.19 6.02
N GLN A 144 -16.30 6.40 7.21
CA GLN A 144 -15.76 7.70 7.63
C GLN A 144 -14.63 8.15 6.71
N LEU A 145 -13.70 7.25 6.35
CA LEU A 145 -12.60 7.55 5.43
C LEU A 145 -13.13 7.96 4.05
N HIS A 146 -14.10 7.23 3.53
CA HIS A 146 -14.71 7.52 2.21
C HIS A 146 -15.56 8.80 2.22
N ALA A 147 -16.02 9.28 3.36
CA ALA A 147 -16.74 10.54 3.49
C ALA A 147 -15.79 11.77 3.51
N VAL A 148 -14.50 11.57 3.76
CA VAL A 148 -13.52 12.66 3.72
C VAL A 148 -13.25 13.06 2.28
N ARG A 149 -13.34 14.36 1.98
CA ARG A 149 -12.96 14.88 0.66
C ARG A 149 -11.43 14.73 0.48
N PRO A 150 -10.96 14.03 -0.56
CA PRO A 150 -9.54 13.88 -0.79
C PRO A 150 -8.89 15.23 -1.11
N PRO A 151 -7.61 15.45 -0.76
CA PRO A 151 -6.88 16.65 -1.16
C PRO A 151 -6.74 16.69 -2.69
N LEU A 152 -6.64 17.91 -3.27
CA LEU A 152 -6.48 18.10 -4.72
C LEU A 152 -5.25 17.37 -5.31
N ALA A 153 -4.20 17.20 -4.49
CA ALA A 153 -3.00 16.47 -4.89
C ALA A 153 -3.13 14.94 -4.79
N ALA A 154 -4.27 14.42 -4.32
CA ALA A 154 -4.48 12.98 -4.25
C ALA A 154 -4.32 12.36 -5.64
N PRO A 155 -3.59 11.23 -5.76
CA PRO A 155 -3.49 10.54 -7.02
C PRO A 155 -4.88 10.07 -7.44
N VAL A 156 -5.29 10.43 -8.65
CA VAL A 156 -6.48 9.86 -9.28
C VAL A 156 -6.02 8.56 -9.93
N HIS A 157 -6.52 7.46 -9.44
CA HIS A 157 -6.29 6.16 -10.07
C HIS A 157 -7.32 6.02 -11.20
N ASP A 158 -6.84 5.80 -12.42
CA ASP A 158 -7.71 5.36 -13.49
C ASP A 158 -8.21 3.95 -13.11
N PRO A 159 -9.53 3.75 -12.93
CA PRO A 159 -10.09 2.46 -12.57
C PRO A 159 -10.04 1.46 -13.72
N ALA A 160 -9.18 1.66 -14.73
CA ALA A 160 -8.99 0.70 -15.81
C ALA A 160 -8.71 -0.69 -15.22
N LEU A 161 -9.64 -1.59 -15.43
CA LEU A 161 -9.54 -2.97 -14.96
C LEU A 161 -8.33 -3.63 -15.63
N PRO A 162 -7.29 -4.08 -14.89
CA PRO A 162 -6.19 -4.80 -15.50
C PRO A 162 -6.70 -6.01 -16.27
N GLY A 163 -6.28 -6.16 -17.54
CA GLY A 163 -6.78 -7.22 -18.41
C GLY A 163 -8.16 -6.98 -18.99
N ARG A 164 -8.70 -5.76 -18.93
CA ARG A 164 -9.98 -5.39 -19.53
C ARG A 164 -10.10 -5.84 -20.98
N GLU A 165 -9.05 -5.62 -21.79
CA GLU A 165 -9.04 -6.03 -23.18
C GLU A 165 -9.14 -7.55 -23.34
N VAL A 166 -8.50 -8.32 -22.47
CA VAL A 166 -8.57 -9.79 -22.47
C VAL A 166 -9.97 -10.26 -22.12
N ILE A 167 -10.60 -9.64 -21.12
CA ILE A 167 -11.98 -9.96 -20.74
C ILE A 167 -12.94 -9.56 -21.86
N ALA A 168 -12.78 -8.39 -22.47
CA ALA A 168 -13.60 -7.91 -23.57
C ALA A 168 -13.48 -8.83 -24.79
N ALA A 169 -12.27 -9.27 -25.16
CA ALA A 169 -12.04 -10.23 -26.23
C ALA A 169 -12.68 -11.58 -25.94
N ALA A 170 -12.55 -12.09 -24.72
CA ALA A 170 -13.17 -13.34 -24.30
C ALA A 170 -14.70 -13.27 -24.25
N LEU A 171 -15.28 -12.10 -23.98
CA LEU A 171 -16.72 -11.87 -24.06
C LEU A 171 -17.19 -11.78 -25.51
N ALA A 172 -16.42 -11.15 -26.39
CA ALA A 172 -16.76 -11.04 -27.81
C ALA A 172 -16.79 -12.42 -28.50
N ASP A 173 -15.87 -13.31 -28.11
CA ASP A 173 -15.83 -14.70 -28.58
C ASP A 173 -15.46 -15.69 -27.45
N PRO A 174 -16.43 -16.12 -26.64
CA PRO A 174 -16.18 -17.09 -25.57
C PRO A 174 -15.62 -18.43 -26.06
N GLN A 175 -15.82 -18.77 -27.35
CA GLN A 175 -15.30 -20.00 -27.93
C GLN A 175 -13.80 -19.92 -28.25
N SER A 176 -13.24 -18.72 -28.36
CA SER A 176 -11.78 -18.50 -28.48
C SER A 176 -11.00 -18.99 -27.27
N LEU A 177 -11.65 -19.07 -26.10
CA LEU A 177 -11.10 -19.74 -24.94
C LEU A 177 -11.06 -21.25 -25.20
N ARG A 178 -9.90 -21.77 -25.56
CA ARG A 178 -9.75 -23.21 -25.84
C ARG A 178 -10.16 -24.02 -24.60
N ALA A 179 -11.06 -24.99 -24.82
CA ALA A 179 -11.58 -25.87 -23.76
C ALA A 179 -10.49 -26.72 -23.08
N ASP A 180 -9.32 -26.86 -23.74
CA ASP A 180 -8.14 -27.59 -23.28
C ASP A 180 -7.06 -26.68 -22.66
N ALA A 181 -7.31 -25.37 -22.55
CA ALA A 181 -6.35 -24.41 -22.02
C ALA A 181 -6.10 -24.53 -20.49
N GLY A 182 -6.79 -25.45 -19.82
CA GLY A 182 -6.59 -25.76 -18.41
C GLY A 182 -7.86 -26.28 -17.72
N PRO A 183 -7.75 -26.70 -16.46
CA PRO A 183 -8.84 -27.38 -15.75
C PRO A 183 -10.09 -26.50 -15.55
N TYR A 184 -9.96 -25.18 -15.68
CA TYR A 184 -11.05 -24.23 -15.48
C TYR A 184 -11.62 -23.64 -16.78
N ALA A 185 -11.03 -23.93 -17.94
CA ALA A 185 -11.38 -23.30 -19.22
C ALA A 185 -12.86 -23.45 -19.60
N ARG A 186 -13.40 -24.68 -19.53
CA ARG A 186 -14.82 -24.95 -19.81
C ARG A 186 -15.76 -24.23 -18.87
N ARG A 187 -15.42 -24.19 -17.57
CA ARG A 187 -16.22 -23.48 -16.57
C ARG A 187 -16.19 -21.97 -16.80
N CYS A 188 -15.04 -21.43 -17.20
CA CYS A 188 -14.88 -20.03 -17.57
C CYS A 188 -15.76 -19.67 -18.78
N GLN A 189 -15.73 -20.46 -19.87
CA GLN A 189 -16.61 -20.28 -21.02
C GLN A 189 -18.09 -20.25 -20.61
N THR A 190 -18.53 -21.22 -19.80
CA THR A 190 -19.91 -21.30 -19.32
C THR A 190 -20.30 -20.05 -18.53
N LEU A 191 -19.44 -19.60 -17.61
CA LEU A 191 -19.70 -18.40 -16.80
C LEU A 191 -19.73 -17.11 -17.61
N LEU A 192 -18.81 -16.94 -18.57
CA LEU A 192 -18.79 -15.79 -19.47
C LEU A 192 -20.07 -15.74 -20.32
N THR A 193 -20.48 -16.87 -20.89
CA THR A 193 -21.70 -16.95 -21.70
C THR A 193 -22.95 -16.65 -20.85
N ALA A 194 -23.04 -17.26 -19.67
CA ALA A 194 -24.21 -17.09 -18.80
C ALA A 194 -24.35 -15.66 -18.24
N ASN A 195 -23.24 -14.95 -18.09
CA ASN A 195 -23.21 -13.60 -17.51
C ASN A 195 -22.87 -12.51 -18.53
N TYR A 196 -22.95 -12.80 -19.82
CA TYR A 196 -22.53 -11.91 -20.90
C TYR A 196 -23.06 -10.49 -20.77
N HIS A 197 -24.38 -10.32 -20.61
CA HIS A 197 -24.98 -8.99 -20.54
C HIS A 197 -24.55 -8.18 -19.31
N ALA A 198 -24.44 -8.83 -18.14
CA ALA A 198 -24.01 -8.17 -16.91
C ALA A 198 -22.55 -7.74 -17.01
N LEU A 199 -21.68 -8.63 -17.50
CA LEU A 199 -20.26 -8.33 -17.66
C LEU A 199 -20.02 -7.23 -18.72
N LYS A 200 -20.74 -7.29 -19.85
CA LYS A 200 -20.65 -6.24 -20.86
C LYS A 200 -21.06 -4.88 -20.32
N ALA A 201 -22.19 -4.79 -19.62
CA ALA A 201 -22.65 -3.54 -18.99
C ALA A 201 -21.69 -2.99 -17.93
N THR A 202 -20.83 -3.84 -17.33
CA THR A 202 -19.81 -3.41 -16.36
C THR A 202 -18.54 -2.93 -17.07
N LEU A 203 -18.28 -3.42 -18.31
CA LEU A 203 -17.11 -3.02 -19.09
C LEU A 203 -17.34 -1.77 -19.93
N ASP A 204 -18.57 -1.46 -20.32
CA ASP A 204 -18.96 -0.25 -21.06
C ASP A 204 -18.98 0.96 -20.12
#